data_4631aa02ef81a59a22cde6850eb263b8
#
_entry.id   4631aa02ef81a59a22cde6850eb263b8
#
_cell.length_a   1.000
_cell.length_b   1.000
_cell.length_c   1.000
_cell.angle_alpha   90.00
_cell.angle_beta   90.00
_cell.angle_gamma   90.00
#
_symmetry.space_group_name_H-M   'P 1'
#
loop_
_entity.id
_entity.type
_entity.pdbx_description
1 polymer ?
#
loop_
_entity_poly.entity_id
_entity_poly.type
_entity_poly.pdbx_seq_one_letter_code
_entity_poly.pdbx_strand_id
1 'polypeptide(L)'
;MFFNNASGFEEGYAKKDNLEIYYRDYGPVGGIPVLLVMGLGGQLTFWPPYMIKRLQDSGYRPIAYDNRDMGLSTRFESNPTFLSNYLKYYLNIPIKSEYKLDDMANDAVMLLDYLNIDKCHVIGMSMGGMISQILVANHPDRFHSYTQIASMVSTPNPTNGPSFRVIRLLQERAFKNATKEERIDRAVRLVSTIGMKGYNHNTKEFRNEVGQSIDRSNDDTGFILSLIHIWR
;
A
#
# COMPACT_ATOMS: atom_id res chain seq x y z
N MET A 1 -4.12 28.68 0.18
CA MET A 1 -4.22 28.51 -1.27
C MET A 1 -5.14 27.34 -1.49
N PHE A 2 -6.27 27.47 -2.16
CA PHE A 2 -7.12 26.34 -2.51
C PHE A 2 -6.52 25.69 -3.75
N PHE A 3 -6.48 24.34 -3.79
CA PHE A 3 -6.06 23.62 -4.99
C PHE A 3 -7.00 24.03 -6.15
N ASN A 4 -6.45 24.69 -7.14
CA ASN A 4 -7.21 25.20 -8.28
C ASN A 4 -7.31 24.17 -9.41
N ASN A 5 -7.00 22.88 -9.12
CA ASN A 5 -7.09 21.82 -10.09
C ASN A 5 -8.46 21.15 -10.04
N ALA A 6 -9.05 20.89 -11.19
CA ALA A 6 -10.33 20.18 -11.34
C ALA A 6 -10.34 18.77 -10.68
N SER A 7 -9.16 18.22 -10.33
CA SER A 7 -8.95 16.93 -9.67
C SER A 7 -9.14 16.99 -8.15
N GLY A 8 -9.10 18.17 -7.49
CA GLY A 8 -9.23 18.31 -6.03
C GLY A 8 -8.01 17.80 -5.22
N PHE A 9 -6.86 17.57 -5.85
CA PHE A 9 -5.57 17.18 -5.23
C PHE A 9 -4.40 17.66 -6.09
N GLU A 10 -3.22 17.80 -5.46
CA GLU A 10 -1.94 17.90 -6.17
C GLU A 10 -1.30 16.51 -6.25
N GLU A 11 -0.62 16.20 -7.34
CA GLU A 11 0.05 14.94 -7.53
C GLU A 11 1.43 15.13 -8.15
N GLY A 12 2.33 14.19 -7.88
CA GLY A 12 3.69 14.26 -8.39
C GLY A 12 4.54 13.08 -7.96
N TYR A 13 5.85 13.22 -8.15
CA TYR A 13 6.84 12.25 -7.80
C TYR A 13 7.85 12.85 -6.82
N ALA A 14 7.95 12.27 -5.62
CA ALA A 14 9.08 12.51 -4.75
C ALA A 14 10.25 11.66 -5.27
N LYS A 15 11.40 12.30 -5.54
CA LYS A 15 12.53 11.66 -6.22
C LYS A 15 13.78 11.68 -5.35
N LYS A 16 14.46 10.54 -5.31
CA LYS A 16 15.79 10.40 -4.71
C LYS A 16 16.57 9.33 -5.46
N ASP A 17 17.72 9.68 -5.99
CA ASP A 17 18.53 8.81 -6.85
C ASP A 17 17.69 8.22 -8.01
N ASN A 18 17.59 6.90 -8.08
CA ASN A 18 16.79 6.18 -9.08
C ASN A 18 15.39 5.80 -8.59
N LEU A 19 14.96 6.31 -7.43
CA LEU A 19 13.67 6.02 -6.83
C LEU A 19 12.72 7.20 -7.03
N GLU A 20 11.55 6.92 -7.56
CA GLU A 20 10.44 7.85 -7.71
C GLU A 20 9.21 7.28 -6.99
N ILE A 21 8.69 8.01 -6.01
CA ILE A 21 7.49 7.67 -5.27
C ILE A 21 6.36 8.60 -5.70
N TYR A 22 5.36 8.05 -6.36
CA TYR A 22 4.19 8.81 -6.77
C TYR A 22 3.25 9.06 -5.58
N TYR A 23 2.79 10.30 -5.44
CA TYR A 23 1.91 10.72 -4.35
C TYR A 23 0.75 11.58 -4.84
N ARG A 24 -0.27 11.68 -3.98
CA ARG A 24 -1.35 12.67 -4.04
C ARG A 24 -1.46 13.38 -2.70
N ASP A 25 -1.48 14.70 -2.78
CA ASP A 25 -1.73 15.60 -1.67
C ASP A 25 -3.14 16.18 -1.83
N TYR A 26 -4.02 15.80 -0.95
CA TYR A 26 -5.42 16.18 -1.02
C TYR A 26 -5.72 17.53 -0.33
N GLY A 27 -4.70 18.20 0.24
CA GLY A 27 -4.87 19.47 0.94
C GLY A 27 -5.86 19.43 2.10
N PRO A 28 -6.28 20.56 2.64
CA PRO A 28 -5.85 21.91 2.27
C PRO A 28 -4.42 22.22 2.70
N VAL A 29 -3.76 23.11 1.96
CA VAL A 29 -2.45 23.65 2.38
C VAL A 29 -2.63 24.37 3.72
N GLY A 30 -1.82 24.01 4.73
CA GLY A 30 -1.97 24.49 6.11
C GLY A 30 -2.84 23.59 7.01
N GLY A 31 -3.48 22.57 6.46
CA GLY A 31 -4.08 21.49 7.26
C GLY A 31 -3.02 20.64 7.96
N ILE A 32 -3.40 19.94 9.02
CA ILE A 32 -2.51 19.04 9.76
C ILE A 32 -2.21 17.81 8.89
N PRO A 33 -0.93 17.53 8.53
CA PRO A 33 -0.62 16.44 7.62
C PRO A 33 -0.96 15.07 8.20
N VAL A 34 -1.56 14.21 7.35
CA VAL A 34 -1.83 12.80 7.64
C VAL A 34 -1.29 11.94 6.50
N LEU A 35 -0.24 11.19 6.77
CA LEU A 35 0.33 10.25 5.81
C LEU A 35 -0.50 8.96 5.78
N LEU A 36 -0.91 8.53 4.60
CA LEU A 36 -1.73 7.36 4.36
C LEU A 36 -0.90 6.26 3.67
N VAL A 37 -0.56 5.22 4.41
CA VAL A 37 0.31 4.11 3.96
C VAL A 37 -0.54 2.90 3.60
N MET A 38 -0.64 2.59 2.31
CA MET A 38 -1.49 1.50 1.81
C MET A 38 -0.82 0.14 1.99
N GLY A 39 -1.65 -0.91 2.04
CA GLY A 39 -1.23 -2.29 2.20
C GLY A 39 -0.75 -2.95 0.91
N LEU A 40 -0.42 -4.23 1.04
CA LEU A 40 0.08 -5.08 -0.03
C LEU A 40 -0.84 -5.08 -1.25
N GLY A 41 -0.28 -4.79 -2.42
CA GLY A 41 -0.99 -4.82 -3.69
C GLY A 41 -2.02 -3.71 -3.87
N GLY A 42 -2.16 -2.81 -2.90
CA GLY A 42 -3.03 -1.65 -2.98
C GLY A 42 -2.29 -0.42 -3.49
N GLN A 43 -2.95 0.35 -4.35
CA GLN A 43 -2.50 1.66 -4.79
C GLN A 43 -3.10 2.74 -3.89
N LEU A 44 -2.57 3.95 -3.93
CA LEU A 44 -3.11 5.09 -3.20
C LEU A 44 -4.61 5.35 -3.48
N THR A 45 -5.10 4.92 -4.64
CA THR A 45 -6.51 5.04 -5.04
C THR A 45 -7.46 4.13 -4.25
N PHE A 46 -6.96 3.17 -3.47
CA PHE A 46 -7.78 2.33 -2.58
C PHE A 46 -8.16 3.01 -1.26
N TRP A 47 -7.64 4.20 -0.96
CA TRP A 47 -8.17 4.98 0.15
C TRP A 47 -9.55 5.51 -0.20
N PRO A 48 -10.59 5.17 0.59
CA PRO A 48 -11.97 5.55 0.25
C PRO A 48 -12.13 7.07 0.14
N PRO A 49 -12.76 7.60 -0.93
CA PRO A 49 -12.95 9.04 -1.10
C PRO A 49 -13.66 9.71 0.08
N TYR A 50 -14.62 9.00 0.71
CA TYR A 50 -15.31 9.52 1.89
C TYR A 50 -14.37 9.70 3.09
N MET A 51 -13.36 8.83 3.26
CA MET A 51 -12.35 8.95 4.32
C MET A 51 -11.46 10.17 4.09
N ILE A 52 -10.98 10.34 2.86
CA ILE A 52 -10.22 11.53 2.46
C ILE A 52 -11.02 12.80 2.77
N LYS A 53 -12.28 12.84 2.31
CA LYS A 53 -13.17 13.98 2.54
C LYS A 53 -13.40 14.26 4.03
N ARG A 54 -13.60 13.23 4.85
CA ARG A 54 -13.78 13.38 6.30
C ARG A 54 -12.54 13.95 6.98
N LEU A 55 -11.34 13.50 6.58
CA LEU A 55 -10.09 14.06 7.10
C LEU A 55 -9.96 15.54 6.72
N GLN A 56 -10.23 15.90 5.46
CA GLN A 56 -10.22 17.29 5.01
C GLN A 56 -11.22 18.17 5.78
N ASP A 57 -12.46 17.70 5.95
CA ASP A 57 -13.50 18.42 6.69
C ASP A 57 -13.15 18.61 8.17
N SER A 58 -12.27 17.77 8.71
CA SER A 58 -11.75 17.86 10.07
C SER A 58 -10.45 18.66 10.19
N GLY A 59 -10.04 19.37 9.14
CA GLY A 59 -8.86 20.23 9.14
C GLY A 59 -7.52 19.51 8.89
N TYR A 60 -7.56 18.27 8.47
CA TYR A 60 -6.37 17.51 8.11
C TYR A 60 -6.00 17.67 6.63
N ARG A 61 -4.72 17.43 6.32
CA ARG A 61 -4.15 17.37 4.96
C ARG A 61 -3.75 15.92 4.65
N PRO A 62 -4.66 15.11 4.08
CA PRO A 62 -4.33 13.73 3.71
C PRO A 62 -3.32 13.69 2.57
N ILE A 63 -2.31 12.85 2.71
CA ILE A 63 -1.28 12.60 1.71
C ILE A 63 -1.18 11.09 1.54
N ALA A 64 -1.52 10.61 0.35
CA ALA A 64 -1.40 9.19 0.00
C ALA A 64 -0.32 8.98 -1.06
N TYR A 65 0.33 7.84 -1.05
CA TYR A 65 1.35 7.51 -2.03
C TYR A 65 1.29 6.03 -2.44
N ASP A 66 1.82 5.74 -3.60
CA ASP A 66 2.04 4.38 -4.04
C ASP A 66 3.37 3.88 -3.46
N ASN A 67 3.34 2.78 -2.74
CA ASN A 67 4.56 2.11 -2.32
C ASN A 67 5.43 1.75 -3.54
N ARG A 68 6.76 1.57 -3.35
CA ARG A 68 7.61 0.98 -4.40
C ARG A 68 6.99 -0.31 -4.93
N ASP A 69 7.17 -0.61 -6.20
CA ASP A 69 6.55 -1.72 -6.94
C ASP A 69 5.02 -1.63 -7.13
N MET A 70 4.39 -0.53 -6.67
CA MET A 70 2.94 -0.34 -6.78
C MET A 70 2.61 0.90 -7.60
N GLY A 71 1.45 0.85 -8.25
CA GLY A 71 0.86 1.98 -8.96
C GLY A 71 1.81 2.63 -9.97
N LEU A 72 2.13 3.91 -9.76
CA LEU A 72 3.02 4.70 -10.60
C LEU A 72 4.41 4.92 -9.99
N SER A 73 4.70 4.36 -8.82
CA SER A 73 6.04 4.42 -8.21
C SER A 73 7.02 3.49 -8.91
N THR A 74 8.32 3.72 -8.68
CA THR A 74 9.42 2.92 -9.24
C THR A 74 9.20 1.43 -9.03
N ARG A 75 9.45 0.67 -10.09
CA ARG A 75 9.40 -0.79 -10.09
C ARG A 75 10.78 -1.37 -10.12
N PHE A 76 10.97 -2.42 -9.34
CA PHE A 76 12.21 -3.19 -9.29
C PHE A 76 12.07 -4.44 -10.17
N GLU A 77 13.06 -4.66 -11.01
CA GLU A 77 13.10 -5.84 -11.89
C GLU A 77 13.57 -7.06 -11.11
N SER A 78 12.66 -7.78 -10.49
CA SER A 78 12.98 -9.09 -9.94
C SER A 78 11.95 -10.14 -10.35
N ASN A 79 12.42 -11.37 -10.53
CA ASN A 79 11.59 -12.54 -10.82
C ASN A 79 11.59 -13.51 -9.63
N PRO A 80 10.92 -13.19 -8.52
CA PRO A 80 10.90 -14.08 -7.37
C PRO A 80 10.11 -15.34 -7.72
N THR A 81 10.75 -16.50 -7.56
CA THR A 81 10.05 -17.78 -7.68
C THR A 81 9.21 -17.97 -6.42
N PHE A 82 7.92 -17.71 -6.54
CA PHE A 82 6.98 -17.75 -5.41
C PHE A 82 7.07 -19.07 -4.62
N LEU A 83 7.01 -20.22 -5.32
CA LEU A 83 7.02 -21.54 -4.67
C LEU A 83 8.28 -21.75 -3.83
N SER A 84 9.44 -21.36 -4.34
CA SER A 84 10.71 -21.43 -3.62
C SER A 84 10.70 -20.55 -2.37
N ASN A 85 10.21 -19.32 -2.49
CA ASN A 85 10.16 -18.37 -1.37
C ASN A 85 9.12 -18.80 -0.31
N TYR A 86 7.98 -19.35 -0.73
CA TYR A 86 6.99 -19.91 0.18
C TYR A 86 7.55 -21.10 0.97
N LEU A 87 8.28 -22.01 0.31
CA LEU A 87 8.92 -23.13 0.98
C LEU A 87 10.00 -22.66 1.96
N LYS A 88 10.80 -21.67 1.58
CA LYS A 88 11.79 -21.03 2.47
C LYS A 88 11.13 -20.41 3.71
N TYR A 89 10.04 -19.68 3.51
CA TYR A 89 9.26 -19.12 4.63
C TYR A 89 8.79 -20.20 5.59
N TYR A 90 8.22 -21.30 5.06
CA TYR A 90 7.73 -22.40 5.89
C TYR A 90 8.84 -23.13 6.64
N LEU A 91 10.01 -23.23 6.04
CA LEU A 91 11.20 -23.86 6.64
C LEU A 91 12.05 -22.88 7.47
N ASN A 92 11.57 -21.66 7.65
CA ASN A 92 12.30 -20.59 8.35
C ASN A 92 13.70 -20.31 7.75
N ILE A 93 13.84 -20.47 6.44
CA ILE A 93 15.06 -20.18 5.69
C ILE A 93 15.03 -18.72 5.24
N PRO A 94 16.13 -17.94 5.41
CA PRO A 94 16.19 -16.56 4.97
C PRO A 94 15.84 -16.39 3.48
N ILE A 95 14.93 -15.48 3.19
CA ILE A 95 14.54 -15.12 1.82
C ILE A 95 15.32 -13.88 1.41
N LYS A 96 16.05 -13.94 0.30
CA LYS A 96 16.74 -12.80 -0.26
C LYS A 96 15.71 -11.92 -0.98
N SER A 97 15.65 -10.64 -0.63
CA SER A 97 14.82 -9.63 -1.29
C SER A 97 15.66 -8.43 -1.69
N GLU A 98 15.24 -7.69 -2.70
CA GLU A 98 15.93 -6.49 -3.16
C GLU A 98 15.78 -5.32 -2.19
N TYR A 99 14.70 -5.28 -1.45
CA TYR A 99 14.41 -4.28 -0.41
C TYR A 99 13.65 -4.91 0.76
N LYS A 100 13.51 -4.19 1.85
CA LYS A 100 12.81 -4.59 3.07
C LYS A 100 11.71 -3.59 3.42
N LEU A 101 10.91 -3.89 4.44
CA LEU A 101 9.92 -2.94 4.98
C LEU A 101 10.60 -1.67 5.52
N ASP A 102 11.83 -1.76 6.02
CA ASP A 102 12.64 -0.61 6.42
C ASP A 102 12.91 0.34 5.26
N ASP A 103 13.20 -0.20 4.07
CA ASP A 103 13.39 0.62 2.86
C ASP A 103 12.11 1.33 2.47
N MET A 104 10.94 0.65 2.60
CA MET A 104 9.63 1.25 2.35
C MET A 104 9.28 2.34 3.39
N ALA A 105 9.71 2.16 4.64
CA ALA A 105 9.58 3.20 5.67
C ALA A 105 10.45 4.42 5.34
N ASN A 106 11.67 4.20 4.84
CA ASN A 106 12.56 5.28 4.39
C ASN A 106 11.99 6.04 3.18
N ASP A 107 11.23 5.37 2.30
CA ASP A 107 10.51 6.05 1.19
C ASP A 107 9.48 7.05 1.72
N ALA A 108 8.77 6.66 2.78
CA ALA A 108 7.80 7.54 3.42
C ALA A 108 8.47 8.77 4.06
N VAL A 109 9.65 8.59 4.69
CA VAL A 109 10.45 9.74 5.19
C VAL A 109 10.88 10.63 4.05
N MET A 110 11.42 10.04 2.97
CA MET A 110 11.83 10.80 1.77
C MET A 110 10.67 11.62 1.20
N LEU A 111 9.46 11.05 1.13
CA LEU A 111 8.28 11.78 0.68
C LEU A 111 7.94 12.95 1.60
N LEU A 112 7.98 12.75 2.93
CA LEU A 112 7.72 13.82 3.90
C LEU A 112 8.76 14.95 3.76
N ASP A 113 10.04 14.61 3.59
CA ASP A 113 11.12 15.58 3.40
C ASP A 113 10.94 16.35 2.08
N TYR A 114 10.58 15.66 0.99
CA TYR A 114 10.29 16.28 -0.30
C TYR A 114 9.14 17.29 -0.22
N LEU A 115 8.11 16.99 0.58
CA LEU A 115 6.96 17.88 0.81
C LEU A 115 7.20 18.94 1.89
N ASN A 116 8.41 19.01 2.48
CA ASN A 116 8.76 19.88 3.59
C ASN A 116 7.81 19.72 4.79
N ILE A 117 7.49 18.47 5.14
CA ILE A 117 6.65 18.12 6.27
C ILE A 117 7.51 17.60 7.41
N ASP A 118 7.69 18.42 8.43
CA ASP A 118 8.50 18.04 9.61
C ASP A 118 7.80 16.98 10.47
N LYS A 119 6.48 17.11 10.65
CA LYS A 119 5.72 16.23 11.52
C LYS A 119 4.30 16.00 11.01
N CYS A 120 3.80 14.76 11.13
CA CYS A 120 2.47 14.38 10.67
C CYS A 120 1.84 13.30 11.56
N HIS A 121 0.55 13.02 11.35
CA HIS A 121 -0.06 11.76 11.74
C HIS A 121 0.20 10.70 10.67
N VAL A 122 0.18 9.41 11.05
CA VAL A 122 0.29 8.32 10.08
C VAL A 122 -0.82 7.30 10.28
N ILE A 123 -1.44 6.89 9.16
CA ILE A 123 -2.46 5.84 9.13
C ILE A 123 -1.96 4.76 8.17
N GLY A 124 -1.73 3.55 8.68
CA GLY A 124 -1.26 2.40 7.91
C GLY A 124 -2.28 1.27 7.84
N MET A 125 -2.56 0.76 6.64
CA MET A 125 -3.46 -0.36 6.43
C MET A 125 -2.70 -1.63 6.09
N SER A 126 -2.97 -2.75 6.79
CA SER A 126 -2.37 -4.07 6.52
C SER A 126 -0.83 -3.98 6.51
N MET A 127 -0.14 -4.38 5.43
CA MET A 127 1.32 -4.18 5.27
C MET A 127 1.73 -2.71 5.51
N GLY A 128 0.90 -1.74 5.10
CA GLY A 128 1.14 -0.32 5.40
C GLY A 128 1.18 -0.01 6.90
N GLY A 129 0.44 -0.77 7.70
CA GLY A 129 0.54 -0.70 9.16
C GLY A 129 1.89 -1.21 9.67
N MET A 130 2.44 -2.28 9.09
CA MET A 130 3.79 -2.79 9.43
C MET A 130 4.88 -1.79 9.05
N ILE A 131 4.79 -1.19 7.85
CA ILE A 131 5.68 -0.12 7.41
C ILE A 131 5.62 1.05 8.38
N SER A 132 4.42 1.46 8.77
CA SER A 132 4.20 2.58 9.70
C SER A 132 4.72 2.30 11.12
N GLN A 133 4.71 1.04 11.59
CA GLN A 133 5.36 0.67 12.85
C GLN A 133 6.86 0.93 12.82
N ILE A 134 7.53 0.47 11.75
CA ILE A 134 8.97 0.69 11.55
C ILE A 134 9.25 2.19 11.43
N LEU A 135 8.43 2.90 10.67
CA LEU A 135 8.54 4.34 10.46
C LEU A 135 8.49 5.11 11.78
N VAL A 136 7.49 4.85 12.63
CA VAL A 136 7.33 5.53 13.92
C VAL A 136 8.41 5.09 14.92
N ALA A 137 8.82 3.82 14.92
CA ALA A 137 9.87 3.33 15.80
C ALA A 137 11.24 3.96 15.50
N ASN A 138 11.56 4.13 14.21
CA ASN A 138 12.84 4.69 13.77
C ASN A 138 12.86 6.24 13.78
N HIS A 139 11.69 6.89 13.64
CA HIS A 139 11.57 8.34 13.53
C HIS A 139 10.46 8.90 14.45
N PRO A 140 10.48 8.65 15.77
CA PRO A 140 9.39 9.00 16.68
C PRO A 140 9.06 10.49 16.69
N ASP A 141 10.04 11.34 16.48
CA ASP A 141 9.87 12.80 16.49
C ASP A 141 9.12 13.34 15.26
N ARG A 142 9.02 12.55 14.19
CA ARG A 142 8.33 12.91 12.94
C ARG A 142 6.82 12.64 12.98
N PHE A 143 6.29 12.04 14.07
CA PHE A 143 4.89 11.63 14.12
C PHE A 143 4.19 12.12 15.37
N HIS A 144 2.97 12.67 15.19
CA HIS A 144 2.05 13.03 16.28
C HIS A 144 1.30 11.81 16.81
N SER A 145 0.90 10.92 15.93
CA SER A 145 0.21 9.67 16.26
C SER A 145 0.35 8.65 15.13
N TYR A 146 0.12 7.40 15.49
CA TYR A 146 0.06 6.27 14.59
C TYR A 146 -1.27 5.53 14.74
N THR A 147 -1.96 5.29 13.62
CA THR A 147 -3.18 4.50 13.55
C THR A 147 -2.97 3.30 12.66
N GLN A 148 -3.28 2.11 13.17
CA GLN A 148 -3.15 0.85 12.45
C GLN A 148 -4.52 0.27 12.12
N ILE A 149 -4.75 -0.07 10.84
CA ILE A 149 -5.99 -0.67 10.37
C ILE A 149 -5.69 -2.05 9.78
N ALA A 150 -6.39 -3.09 10.27
CA ALA A 150 -6.30 -4.46 9.76
C ALA A 150 -4.85 -4.95 9.55
N SER A 151 -3.97 -4.69 10.52
CA SER A 151 -2.56 -5.04 10.49
C SER A 151 -2.16 -5.80 11.75
N MET A 152 -0.91 -6.19 11.86
CA MET A 152 -0.38 -6.96 12.99
C MET A 152 0.90 -6.34 13.54
N VAL A 153 1.14 -6.59 14.84
CA VAL A 153 2.31 -6.03 15.56
C VAL A 153 3.51 -6.96 15.58
N SER A 154 3.38 -8.16 15.02
CA SER A 154 4.45 -9.15 14.96
C SER A 154 4.72 -9.58 13.52
N THR A 155 5.94 -10.01 13.25
CA THR A 155 6.25 -10.64 11.96
C THR A 155 5.37 -11.86 11.75
N PRO A 156 4.69 -11.99 10.61
CA PRO A 156 3.94 -13.19 10.27
C PRO A 156 4.87 -14.42 10.30
N ASN A 157 4.38 -15.49 10.87
CA ASN A 157 5.04 -16.79 10.86
C ASN A 157 4.05 -17.87 10.42
N PRO A 158 4.47 -19.11 10.15
CA PRO A 158 3.58 -20.17 9.68
C PRO A 158 2.35 -20.44 10.57
N THR A 159 2.39 -20.07 11.85
CA THR A 159 1.29 -20.30 12.80
C THR A 159 0.33 -19.13 12.92
N ASN A 160 0.76 -17.90 12.63
CA ASN A 160 -0.07 -16.67 12.74
C ASN A 160 -0.18 -15.90 11.42
N GLY A 161 0.41 -16.40 10.34
CA GLY A 161 0.35 -15.80 9.01
C GLY A 161 -0.97 -16.05 8.28
N PRO A 162 -1.08 -15.59 7.03
CA PRO A 162 -2.27 -15.79 6.22
C PRO A 162 -2.51 -17.28 5.94
N SER A 163 -3.77 -17.70 5.95
CA SER A 163 -4.15 -19.08 5.63
C SER A 163 -3.73 -19.47 4.20
N PHE A 164 -3.53 -20.77 3.97
CA PHE A 164 -3.19 -21.30 2.63
C PHE A 164 -4.18 -20.83 1.55
N ARG A 165 -5.48 -20.71 1.88
CA ARG A 165 -6.49 -20.19 0.96
C ARG A 165 -6.21 -18.75 0.55
N VAL A 166 -5.84 -17.89 1.50
CA VAL A 166 -5.48 -16.49 1.22
C VAL A 166 -4.21 -16.42 0.38
N ILE A 167 -3.19 -17.20 0.73
CA ILE A 167 -1.94 -17.28 -0.02
C ILE A 167 -2.19 -17.68 -1.48
N ARG A 168 -3.02 -18.69 -1.72
CA ARG A 168 -3.40 -19.11 -3.07
C ARG A 168 -4.09 -18.00 -3.86
N LEU A 169 -5.03 -17.28 -3.25
CA LEU A 169 -5.71 -16.14 -3.89
C LEU A 169 -4.76 -14.99 -4.20
N LEU A 170 -3.78 -14.75 -3.33
CA LEU A 170 -2.74 -13.77 -3.59
C LEU A 170 -1.87 -14.18 -4.78
N GLN A 171 -1.56 -15.47 -4.94
CA GLN A 171 -0.85 -15.99 -6.11
C GLN A 171 -1.63 -15.84 -7.41
N GLU A 172 -2.95 -16.08 -7.38
CA GLU A 172 -3.81 -15.94 -8.56
C GLU A 172 -3.76 -14.53 -9.15
N ARG A 173 -3.49 -13.47 -8.33
CA ARG A 173 -3.30 -12.10 -8.81
C ARG A 173 -2.07 -11.91 -9.70
N ALA A 174 -1.09 -12.78 -9.59
CA ALA A 174 0.21 -12.65 -10.24
C ALA A 174 0.29 -13.22 -11.66
N PHE A 175 -0.79 -13.77 -12.22
CA PHE A 175 -0.77 -14.34 -13.58
C PHE A 175 -0.81 -13.25 -14.65
N LYS A 176 0.30 -13.11 -15.40
CA LYS A 176 0.53 -12.08 -16.43
C LYS A 176 -0.51 -12.04 -17.57
N ASN A 177 -1.21 -13.15 -17.85
CA ASN A 177 -2.09 -13.26 -19.02
C ASN A 177 -3.60 -13.15 -18.68
N ALA A 178 -3.96 -12.65 -17.51
CA ALA A 178 -5.35 -12.49 -17.12
C ALA A 178 -5.98 -11.24 -17.76
N THR A 179 -7.19 -11.38 -18.27
CA THR A 179 -7.99 -10.24 -18.73
C THR A 179 -8.28 -9.28 -17.58
N LYS A 180 -8.63 -8.04 -17.90
CA LYS A 180 -9.03 -7.03 -16.88
C LYS A 180 -10.15 -7.55 -15.99
N GLU A 181 -11.18 -8.18 -16.56
CA GLU A 181 -12.32 -8.70 -15.82
C GLU A 181 -11.92 -9.85 -14.88
N GLU A 182 -11.09 -10.77 -15.33
CA GLU A 182 -10.54 -11.82 -14.45
C GLU A 182 -9.72 -11.25 -13.29
N ARG A 183 -8.98 -10.17 -13.51
CA ARG A 183 -8.22 -9.46 -12.46
C ARG A 183 -9.15 -8.80 -11.46
N ILE A 184 -10.25 -8.17 -11.90
CA ILE A 184 -11.31 -7.62 -11.05
C ILE A 184 -11.95 -8.73 -10.22
N ASP A 185 -12.35 -9.84 -10.85
CA ASP A 185 -12.96 -10.97 -10.15
C ASP A 185 -12.05 -11.57 -9.08
N ARG A 186 -10.75 -11.64 -9.35
CA ARG A 186 -9.76 -12.10 -8.35
C ARG A 186 -9.67 -11.14 -7.16
N ALA A 187 -9.66 -9.83 -7.41
CA ALA A 187 -9.66 -8.84 -6.34
C ALA A 187 -10.92 -8.95 -5.47
N VAL A 188 -12.09 -9.12 -6.09
CA VAL A 188 -13.37 -9.37 -5.38
C VAL A 188 -13.29 -10.63 -4.53
N ARG A 189 -12.80 -11.76 -5.08
CA ARG A 189 -12.64 -13.00 -4.32
C ARG A 189 -11.68 -12.86 -3.14
N LEU A 190 -10.57 -12.15 -3.33
CA LEU A 190 -9.61 -11.88 -2.26
C LEU A 190 -10.27 -11.10 -1.13
N VAL A 191 -10.86 -9.95 -1.45
CA VAL A 191 -11.50 -9.07 -0.45
C VAL A 191 -12.67 -9.78 0.23
N SER A 192 -13.48 -10.55 -0.50
CA SER A 192 -14.55 -11.36 0.08
C SER A 192 -14.05 -12.47 1.02
N THR A 193 -12.80 -12.90 0.85
CA THR A 193 -12.21 -13.95 1.72
C THR A 193 -11.61 -13.37 3.00
N ILE A 194 -10.97 -12.20 2.92
CA ILE A 194 -10.29 -11.56 4.06
C ILE A 194 -11.16 -10.52 4.77
N GLY A 195 -12.19 -10.03 4.11
CA GLY A 195 -13.08 -9.00 4.62
C GLY A 195 -14.13 -9.52 5.60
N MET A 196 -15.00 -8.62 6.01
CA MET A 196 -16.05 -8.92 6.99
C MET A 196 -17.06 -9.93 6.42
N LYS A 197 -17.34 -11.00 7.16
CA LYS A 197 -18.35 -11.99 6.80
C LYS A 197 -19.74 -11.34 6.72
N GLY A 198 -20.51 -11.71 5.69
CA GLY A 198 -21.87 -11.20 5.48
C GLY A 198 -21.93 -9.84 4.77
N TYR A 199 -20.80 -9.19 4.53
CA TYR A 199 -20.75 -7.98 3.72
C TYR A 199 -20.58 -8.34 2.23
N ASN A 200 -21.35 -7.66 1.36
CA ASN A 200 -21.21 -7.85 -0.08
C ASN A 200 -20.03 -7.00 -0.61
N HIS A 201 -18.91 -7.64 -0.87
CA HIS A 201 -17.73 -7.00 -1.46
C HIS A 201 -17.79 -6.94 -3.00
N ASN A 202 -18.76 -7.59 -3.65
CA ASN A 202 -18.93 -7.57 -5.11
C ASN A 202 -19.90 -6.45 -5.51
N THR A 203 -19.56 -5.21 -5.19
CA THR A 203 -20.34 -4.05 -5.58
C THR A 203 -19.82 -3.47 -6.89
N LYS A 204 -20.67 -2.74 -7.62
CA LYS A 204 -20.28 -2.04 -8.84
C LYS A 204 -19.20 -1.00 -8.58
N GLU A 205 -19.29 -0.32 -7.46
CA GLU A 205 -18.34 0.69 -7.00
C GLU A 205 -16.95 0.07 -6.81
N PHE A 206 -16.85 -1.01 -6.02
CA PHE A 206 -15.58 -1.70 -5.79
C PHE A 206 -14.98 -2.27 -7.08
N ARG A 207 -15.79 -2.84 -7.97
CA ARG A 207 -15.34 -3.33 -9.28
C ARG A 207 -14.76 -2.20 -10.14
N ASN A 208 -15.41 -1.04 -10.14
CA ASN A 208 -14.93 0.14 -10.85
C ASN A 208 -13.60 0.65 -10.28
N GLU A 209 -13.47 0.75 -8.96
CA GLU A 209 -12.24 1.16 -8.29
C GLU A 209 -11.06 0.23 -8.64
N VAL A 210 -11.28 -1.08 -8.59
CA VAL A 210 -10.28 -2.07 -9.01
C VAL A 210 -9.96 -1.93 -10.49
N GLY A 211 -10.97 -1.75 -11.33
CA GLY A 211 -10.78 -1.55 -12.78
C GLY A 211 -9.95 -0.32 -13.11
N GLN A 212 -10.20 0.80 -12.44
CA GLN A 212 -9.41 2.03 -12.58
C GLN A 212 -7.97 1.83 -12.09
N SER A 213 -7.77 1.11 -10.99
CA SER A 213 -6.44 0.79 -10.48
C SER A 213 -5.63 -0.07 -11.46
N ILE A 214 -6.29 -1.03 -12.15
CA ILE A 214 -5.67 -1.86 -13.19
C ILE A 214 -5.27 -0.99 -14.39
N ASP A 215 -6.16 -0.13 -14.88
CA ASP A 215 -5.88 0.77 -16.02
C ASP A 215 -4.73 1.72 -15.70
N ARG A 216 -4.64 2.17 -14.45
CA ARG A 216 -3.63 3.13 -14.01
C ARG A 216 -2.20 2.55 -14.05
N SER A 217 -2.02 1.29 -13.73
CA SER A 217 -0.67 0.73 -13.56
C SER A 217 -0.23 -0.28 -14.61
N ASN A 218 -1.14 -0.83 -15.39
CA ASN A 218 -0.93 -1.83 -16.47
C ASN A 218 -0.14 -3.08 -16.07
N ASP A 219 0.31 -3.22 -14.79
CA ASP A 219 1.16 -4.31 -14.34
C ASP A 219 0.87 -4.70 -12.89
N ASP A 220 0.70 -6.02 -12.64
CA ASP A 220 0.48 -6.61 -11.30
C ASP A 220 1.74 -7.31 -10.74
N THR A 221 2.88 -7.25 -11.44
CA THR A 221 4.08 -8.03 -11.03
C THR A 221 4.71 -7.54 -9.75
N GLY A 222 4.64 -6.23 -9.43
CA GLY A 222 5.15 -5.64 -8.20
C GLY A 222 4.50 -6.21 -6.92
N PHE A 223 3.28 -6.74 -7.05
CA PHE A 223 2.59 -7.40 -5.94
C PHE A 223 3.34 -8.62 -5.38
N ILE A 224 3.97 -9.44 -6.23
CA ILE A 224 4.72 -10.65 -5.80
C ILE A 224 5.95 -10.24 -5.00
N LEU A 225 6.62 -9.17 -5.38
CA LEU A 225 7.79 -8.65 -4.68
C LEU A 225 7.42 -8.20 -3.28
N SER A 226 6.35 -7.45 -3.16
CA SER A 226 5.86 -6.98 -1.86
C SER A 226 5.42 -8.12 -0.91
N LEU A 227 4.93 -9.26 -1.43
CA LEU A 227 4.62 -10.45 -0.60
C LEU A 227 5.83 -11.02 0.13
N ILE A 228 7.02 -10.99 -0.49
CA ILE A 228 8.24 -11.54 0.10
C ILE A 228 8.63 -10.77 1.36
N HIS A 229 8.32 -9.47 1.43
CA HIS A 229 8.70 -8.62 2.55
C HIS A 229 7.85 -8.85 3.79
N ILE A 230 6.61 -9.32 3.63
CA ILE A 230 5.75 -9.69 4.76
C ILE A 230 6.23 -10.98 5.43
N TRP A 231 6.96 -11.83 4.71
CA TRP A 231 7.42 -13.15 5.20
C TRP A 231 8.83 -13.13 5.81
N ARG A 232 9.33 -11.96 6.15
CA ARG A 232 10.68 -11.80 6.74
C ARG A 232 10.70 -11.41 8.20
#